data_bc705680b74f1bcb634dabdd9453dadd
#
_entry.id   bc705680b74f1bcb634dabdd9453dadd
#
_cell.length_a   1.000
_cell.length_b   1.000
_cell.length_c   1.000
_cell.angle_alpha   90.00
_cell.angle_beta   90.00
_cell.angle_gamma   90.00
#
_symmetry.space_group_name_H-M   'P 1'
#
loop_
_entity.id
_entity.type
_entity.pdbx_description
1 polymer ?
#
loop_
_entity_poly.entity_id
_entity_poly.type
_entity_poly.pdbx_seq_one_letter_code
_entity_poly.pdbx_strand_id
1 'polypeptide(L)'
;MPFSPAIEACRVPDEWLAGAYEETSAAHRSWIKTTLALAEATYPAPPSRLTITSENAAAGFGFARTRETAPWAVLLIGEGYASAVRLAAAIMPARLAGVEPVFAVWTGAETAPSGLFAALELTGVEQVFAMRDPAPLLRELPGRGRILRFGKAPLPECPCPVWSDRAPRIERTALPDTAVLWAHPDALPADDGADVVYAGQIIIGEDTPLVLGAGLEGCWLHTGLTPDFFMNERLALSALKLES
;
A
#
# COMPACT_ATOMS: atom_id res chain seq x y z
N MET A 1 13.22 9.01 13.42
CA MET A 1 14.38 8.20 13.87
C MET A 1 15.49 8.40 12.84
N PRO A 2 16.67 8.85 13.19
CA PRO A 2 17.77 9.01 12.24
C PRO A 2 18.29 7.63 11.82
N PHE A 3 18.46 7.43 10.55
CA PHE A 3 19.13 6.24 10.00
C PHE A 3 20.65 6.42 10.00
N SER A 4 21.38 5.33 9.77
CA SER A 4 22.81 5.40 9.55
C SER A 4 23.17 6.32 8.38
N PRO A 5 24.35 6.96 8.37
CA PRO A 5 24.75 7.85 7.28
C PRO A 5 24.71 7.20 5.88
N ALA A 6 24.92 5.89 5.81
CA ALA A 6 24.87 5.14 4.56
C ALA A 6 23.45 5.06 3.99
N ILE A 7 22.44 4.94 4.83
CA ILE A 7 21.03 4.95 4.42
C ILE A 7 20.59 6.37 4.09
N GLU A 8 20.95 7.36 4.93
CA GLU A 8 20.62 8.76 4.68
C GLU A 8 21.20 9.27 3.36
N ALA A 9 22.37 8.79 2.95
CA ALA A 9 22.95 9.12 1.65
C ALA A 9 22.13 8.60 0.45
N CYS A 10 21.20 7.67 0.67
CA CYS A 10 20.29 7.17 -0.35
C CYS A 10 18.93 7.89 -0.36
N ARG A 11 18.73 8.88 0.50
CA ARG A 11 17.48 9.65 0.57
C ARG A 11 17.27 10.44 -0.71
N VAL A 12 16.07 10.33 -1.24
CA VAL A 12 15.63 11.14 -2.38
C VAL A 12 15.34 12.56 -1.88
N PRO A 13 15.89 13.60 -2.52
CA PRO A 13 15.61 14.97 -2.14
C PRO A 13 14.13 15.35 -2.32
N ASP A 14 13.59 16.16 -1.41
CA ASP A 14 12.17 16.56 -1.42
C ASP A 14 11.81 17.36 -2.70
N GLU A 15 12.75 18.10 -3.26
CA GLU A 15 12.57 18.81 -4.53
C GLU A 15 12.26 17.87 -5.72
N TRP A 16 12.68 16.60 -5.65
CA TRP A 16 12.36 15.62 -6.70
C TRP A 16 10.90 15.21 -6.64
N LEU A 17 10.34 15.06 -5.43
CA LEU A 17 8.91 14.74 -5.25
C LEU A 17 8.05 15.93 -5.72
N ALA A 18 8.40 17.13 -5.29
CA ALA A 18 7.71 18.35 -5.72
C ALA A 18 7.79 18.56 -7.25
N GLY A 19 8.97 18.37 -7.85
CA GLY A 19 9.16 18.43 -9.31
C GLY A 19 8.31 17.39 -10.04
N ALA A 20 8.26 16.16 -9.54
CA ALA A 20 7.47 15.06 -10.09
C ALA A 20 5.96 15.36 -10.04
N TYR A 21 5.49 16.04 -8.99
CA TYR A 21 4.10 16.49 -8.92
C TYR A 21 3.76 17.47 -10.05
N GLU A 22 4.64 18.44 -10.33
CA GLU A 22 4.43 19.40 -11.41
C GLU A 22 4.50 18.76 -12.81
N GLU A 23 5.38 17.78 -13.00
CA GLU A 23 5.53 17.05 -14.27
C GLU A 23 4.34 16.12 -14.54
N THR A 24 3.65 15.64 -13.49
CA THR A 24 2.52 14.74 -13.62
C THR A 24 1.29 15.48 -14.16
N SER A 25 0.62 14.95 -15.18
CA SER A 25 -0.54 15.59 -15.78
C SER A 25 -1.66 15.86 -14.77
N ALA A 26 -2.44 16.92 -15.00
CA ALA A 26 -3.58 17.26 -14.13
C ALA A 26 -4.61 16.13 -14.04
N ALA A 27 -4.85 15.42 -15.14
CA ALA A 27 -5.73 14.25 -15.17
C ALA A 27 -5.20 13.15 -14.25
N HIS A 28 -3.92 12.81 -14.38
CA HIS A 28 -3.30 11.75 -13.56
C HIS A 28 -3.30 12.11 -12.08
N ARG A 29 -2.97 13.36 -11.73
CA ARG A 29 -3.09 13.86 -10.35
C ARG A 29 -4.52 13.78 -9.83
N SER A 30 -5.53 14.06 -10.67
CA SER A 30 -6.93 13.93 -10.31
C SER A 30 -7.30 12.49 -9.99
N TRP A 31 -6.86 11.53 -10.77
CA TRP A 31 -7.09 10.11 -10.51
C TRP A 31 -6.47 9.63 -9.20
N ILE A 32 -5.23 10.04 -8.92
CA ILE A 32 -4.59 9.75 -7.63
C ILE A 32 -5.46 10.32 -6.49
N LYS A 33 -5.83 11.60 -6.54
CA LYS A 33 -6.64 12.25 -5.50
C LYS A 33 -8.02 11.59 -5.32
N THR A 34 -8.68 11.22 -6.41
CA THR A 34 -9.95 10.50 -6.36
C THR A 34 -9.78 9.12 -5.74
N THR A 35 -8.70 8.42 -6.05
CA THR A 35 -8.36 7.13 -5.43
C THR A 35 -8.17 7.26 -3.92
N LEU A 36 -7.50 8.32 -3.45
CA LEU A 36 -7.36 8.59 -2.01
C LEU A 36 -8.72 8.79 -1.35
N ALA A 37 -9.59 9.61 -1.95
CA ALA A 37 -10.93 9.86 -1.44
C ALA A 37 -11.80 8.59 -1.42
N LEU A 38 -11.69 7.75 -2.46
CA LEU A 38 -12.39 6.46 -2.51
C LEU A 38 -11.92 5.51 -1.41
N ALA A 39 -10.62 5.42 -1.18
CA ALA A 39 -10.06 4.58 -0.12
C ALA A 39 -10.53 5.06 1.27
N GLU A 40 -10.52 6.38 1.50
CA GLU A 40 -10.98 6.99 2.74
C GLU A 40 -12.47 6.76 2.97
N ALA A 41 -13.30 6.82 1.92
CA ALA A 41 -14.74 6.56 2.01
C ALA A 41 -15.08 5.07 2.17
N THR A 42 -14.21 4.17 1.67
CA THR A 42 -14.49 2.72 1.60
C THR A 42 -13.98 1.98 2.83
N TYR A 43 -12.82 2.37 3.35
CA TYR A 43 -12.18 1.66 4.46
C TYR A 43 -12.39 2.40 5.79
N PRO A 44 -12.94 1.70 6.81
CA PRO A 44 -13.02 2.29 8.14
C PRO A 44 -11.61 2.42 8.73
N ALA A 45 -11.33 3.56 9.35
CA ALA A 45 -10.11 3.73 10.13
C ALA A 45 -10.24 2.98 11.46
N PRO A 46 -9.43 1.93 11.71
CA PRO A 46 -9.46 1.25 12.99
C PRO A 46 -8.84 2.13 14.08
N PRO A 47 -9.20 1.91 15.35
CA PRO A 47 -8.48 2.56 16.45
C PRO A 47 -7.03 2.09 16.44
N SER A 48 -6.08 2.99 16.70
CA SER A 48 -4.64 2.70 16.74
C SER A 48 -4.27 1.61 17.76
N ARG A 49 -5.09 1.48 18.79
CA ARG A 49 -5.01 0.40 19.78
C ARG A 49 -6.40 0.02 20.27
N LEU A 50 -6.68 -1.29 20.30
CA LEU A 50 -7.91 -1.87 20.84
C LEU A 50 -7.53 -3.06 21.71
N THR A 51 -7.99 -3.08 22.96
CA THR A 51 -7.86 -4.24 23.84
C THR A 51 -9.26 -4.73 24.24
N ILE A 52 -9.52 -6.01 23.96
CA ILE A 52 -10.75 -6.69 24.35
C ILE A 52 -10.36 -7.73 25.38
N THR A 53 -10.97 -7.68 26.55
CA THR A 53 -10.84 -8.68 27.59
C THR A 53 -12.15 -9.44 27.77
N SER A 54 -12.06 -10.73 28.02
CA SER A 54 -13.21 -11.57 28.34
C SER A 54 -12.80 -12.66 29.32
N GLU A 55 -13.71 -12.99 30.21
CA GLU A 55 -13.56 -14.05 31.20
C GLU A 55 -14.63 -15.11 30.99
N ASN A 56 -14.22 -16.37 31.04
CA ASN A 56 -15.10 -17.51 30.98
C ASN A 56 -14.94 -18.30 32.28
N ALA A 57 -15.75 -17.96 33.29
CA ALA A 57 -15.70 -18.58 34.61
C ALA A 57 -15.98 -20.09 34.54
N ALA A 58 -16.90 -20.52 33.67
CA ALA A 58 -17.23 -21.95 33.52
C ALA A 58 -16.05 -22.76 32.95
N ALA A 59 -15.23 -22.15 32.10
CA ALA A 59 -14.04 -22.79 31.54
C ALA A 59 -12.77 -22.54 32.36
N GLY A 60 -12.82 -21.67 33.37
CA GLY A 60 -11.71 -21.38 34.28
C GLY A 60 -10.60 -20.56 33.64
N PHE A 61 -10.86 -19.78 32.56
CA PHE A 61 -9.85 -18.94 31.95
C PHE A 61 -10.42 -17.60 31.46
N GLY A 62 -9.51 -16.63 31.34
CA GLY A 62 -9.74 -15.36 30.69
C GLY A 62 -8.80 -15.14 29.51
N PHE A 63 -9.15 -14.22 28.64
CA PHE A 63 -8.27 -13.79 27.57
C PHE A 63 -8.27 -12.26 27.41
N ALA A 64 -7.14 -11.76 26.92
CA ALA A 64 -6.99 -10.39 26.44
C ALA A 64 -6.49 -10.44 25.00
N ARG A 65 -7.27 -9.86 24.08
CA ARG A 65 -6.86 -9.66 22.69
C ARG A 65 -6.51 -8.20 22.50
N THR A 66 -5.29 -7.92 22.14
CA THR A 66 -4.81 -6.57 21.83
C THR A 66 -4.49 -6.47 20.36
N ARG A 67 -5.04 -5.45 19.71
CA ARG A 67 -4.69 -5.04 18.35
C ARG A 67 -4.07 -3.67 18.43
N GLU A 68 -2.98 -3.46 17.74
CA GLU A 68 -2.25 -2.17 17.70
C GLU A 68 -1.66 -1.93 16.31
N THR A 69 -1.57 -0.66 15.93
CA THR A 69 -0.99 -0.26 14.66
C THR A 69 0.45 -0.75 14.54
N ALA A 70 0.83 -1.23 13.35
CA ALA A 70 2.21 -1.55 13.04
C ALA A 70 3.10 -0.31 13.16
N PRO A 71 4.32 -0.43 13.71
CA PRO A 71 5.17 0.73 14.00
C PRO A 71 5.73 1.41 12.75
N TRP A 72 5.66 0.78 11.60
CA TRP A 72 6.10 1.32 10.31
C TRP A 72 5.58 0.47 9.16
N ALA A 73 5.59 1.07 7.96
CA ALA A 73 5.41 0.36 6.69
C ALA A 73 6.50 0.75 5.70
N VAL A 74 6.95 -0.21 4.88
CA VAL A 74 7.93 0.01 3.81
C VAL A 74 7.33 -0.43 2.47
N LEU A 75 7.35 0.48 1.51
CA LEU A 75 7.00 0.24 0.12
C LEU A 75 8.28 -0.11 -0.65
N LEU A 76 8.42 -1.35 -1.08
CA LEU A 76 9.51 -1.78 -1.95
C LEU A 76 9.04 -1.71 -3.40
N ILE A 77 9.57 -0.76 -4.17
CA ILE A 77 9.13 -0.48 -5.53
C ILE A 77 10.24 -0.91 -6.49
N GLY A 78 9.93 -1.89 -7.31
CA GLY A 78 10.88 -2.47 -8.26
C GLY A 78 10.87 -1.78 -9.61
N GLU A 79 11.94 -2.02 -10.36
CA GLU A 79 12.06 -1.60 -11.75
C GLU A 79 10.89 -2.14 -12.59
N GLY A 80 10.41 -1.33 -13.54
CA GLY A 80 9.26 -1.64 -14.39
C GLY A 80 7.89 -1.43 -13.73
N TYR A 81 7.83 -1.04 -12.46
CA TYR A 81 6.59 -0.60 -11.85
C TYR A 81 6.35 0.89 -12.11
N ALA A 82 5.18 1.25 -12.62
CA ALA A 82 4.86 2.62 -13.01
C ALA A 82 3.44 3.07 -12.62
N SER A 83 2.64 2.22 -11.97
CA SER A 83 1.26 2.58 -11.61
C SER A 83 1.18 3.44 -10.36
N ALA A 84 1.12 4.76 -10.55
CA ALA A 84 1.01 5.76 -9.48
C ALA A 84 -0.30 5.61 -8.69
N VAL A 85 -1.40 5.34 -9.38
CA VAL A 85 -2.73 5.20 -8.77
C VAL A 85 -2.81 3.96 -7.88
N ARG A 86 -2.26 2.82 -8.34
CA ARG A 86 -2.22 1.59 -7.52
C ARG A 86 -1.28 1.73 -6.33
N LEU A 87 -0.16 2.45 -6.50
CA LEU A 87 0.73 2.76 -5.39
C LEU A 87 -0.01 3.59 -4.32
N ALA A 88 -0.69 4.66 -4.73
CA ALA A 88 -1.49 5.49 -3.82
C ALA A 88 -2.60 4.68 -3.12
N ALA A 89 -3.32 3.84 -3.88
CA ALA A 89 -4.33 2.94 -3.33
C ALA A 89 -3.80 1.97 -2.26
N ALA A 90 -2.53 1.55 -2.37
CA ALA A 90 -1.90 0.67 -1.39
C ALA A 90 -1.38 1.42 -0.14
N ILE A 91 -1.06 2.69 -0.27
CA ILE A 91 -0.59 3.52 0.86
C ILE A 91 -1.76 3.89 1.79
N MET A 92 -2.93 4.17 1.24
CA MET A 92 -4.07 4.65 2.02
C MET A 92 -4.49 3.73 3.16
N PRO A 93 -4.59 2.40 3.01
CA PRO A 93 -4.88 1.52 4.14
C PRO A 93 -3.87 1.63 5.30
N ALA A 94 -2.58 1.88 5.01
CA ALA A 94 -1.58 2.11 6.05
C ALA A 94 -1.84 3.42 6.79
N ARG A 95 -2.15 4.51 6.05
CA ARG A 95 -2.49 5.81 6.62
C ARG A 95 -3.75 5.74 7.47
N LEU A 96 -4.80 5.10 7.00
CA LEU A 96 -6.05 4.91 7.74
C LEU A 96 -5.85 4.08 9.01
N ALA A 97 -4.93 3.11 9.00
CA ALA A 97 -4.53 2.37 10.20
C ALA A 97 -3.66 3.19 11.16
N GLY A 98 -3.25 4.40 10.79
CA GLY A 98 -2.38 5.25 11.60
C GLY A 98 -0.92 4.80 11.63
N VAL A 99 -0.45 4.10 10.58
CA VAL A 99 0.97 3.71 10.49
C VAL A 99 1.83 4.93 10.23
N GLU A 100 2.81 5.14 11.09
CA GLU A 100 3.80 6.20 10.97
C GLU A 100 5.12 5.78 11.62
N PRO A 101 6.24 5.86 10.89
CA PRO A 101 6.41 6.35 9.51
C PRO A 101 6.03 5.33 8.42
N VAL A 102 5.76 5.86 7.21
CA VAL A 102 5.71 5.08 5.96
C VAL A 102 6.92 5.45 5.12
N PHE A 103 7.69 4.46 4.73
CA PHE A 103 8.89 4.60 3.90
C PHE A 103 8.64 4.10 2.49
N ALA A 104 9.25 4.73 1.49
CA ALA A 104 9.32 4.20 0.15
C ALA A 104 10.78 3.94 -0.26
N VAL A 105 11.02 2.81 -0.90
CA VAL A 105 12.33 2.42 -1.42
C VAL A 105 12.20 2.09 -2.89
N TRP A 106 12.77 2.93 -3.74
CA TRP A 106 12.97 2.64 -5.14
C TRP A 106 14.19 1.75 -5.31
N THR A 107 14.00 0.57 -5.89
CA THR A 107 15.08 -0.43 -6.07
C THR A 107 15.56 -0.56 -7.51
N GLY A 108 14.96 0.20 -8.44
CA GLY A 108 15.37 0.22 -9.85
C GLY A 108 16.74 0.83 -10.07
N ALA A 109 17.34 0.51 -11.21
CA ALA A 109 18.64 1.06 -11.62
C ALA A 109 18.51 2.48 -12.19
N GLU A 110 17.38 2.79 -12.80
CA GLU A 110 17.07 4.06 -13.42
C GLU A 110 16.27 4.97 -12.49
N THR A 111 16.08 6.22 -12.88
CA THR A 111 15.21 7.15 -12.17
C THR A 111 13.77 6.60 -12.16
N ALA A 112 13.11 6.66 -11.01
CA ALA A 112 11.72 6.25 -10.91
C ALA A 112 10.82 7.16 -11.79
N PRO A 113 9.75 6.60 -12.39
CA PRO A 113 8.76 7.40 -13.11
C PRO A 113 8.18 8.52 -12.25
N SER A 114 8.06 9.74 -12.82
CA SER A 114 7.57 10.93 -12.09
C SER A 114 6.19 10.69 -11.44
N GLY A 115 5.29 9.97 -12.09
CA GLY A 115 4.00 9.63 -11.51
C GLY A 115 4.07 8.90 -10.17
N LEU A 116 5.09 8.04 -9.96
CA LEU A 116 5.27 7.35 -8.66
C LEU A 116 5.66 8.33 -7.57
N PHE A 117 6.59 9.26 -7.84
CA PHE A 117 6.96 10.30 -6.89
C PHE A 117 5.80 11.25 -6.59
N ALA A 118 5.00 11.60 -7.61
CA ALA A 118 3.78 12.38 -7.40
C ALA A 118 2.76 11.65 -6.52
N ALA A 119 2.63 10.32 -6.62
CA ALA A 119 1.79 9.54 -5.73
C ALA A 119 2.32 9.53 -4.29
N LEU A 120 3.64 9.42 -4.09
CA LEU A 120 4.26 9.50 -2.77
C LEU A 120 4.03 10.89 -2.14
N GLU A 121 4.25 11.97 -2.89
CA GLU A 121 3.97 13.34 -2.47
C GLU A 121 2.50 13.51 -2.05
N LEU A 122 1.56 13.13 -2.90
CA LEU A 122 0.13 13.25 -2.64
C LEU A 122 -0.36 12.40 -1.45
N THR A 123 0.32 11.32 -1.13
CA THR A 123 0.02 10.47 0.02
C THR A 123 0.77 10.86 1.28
N GLY A 124 1.62 11.90 1.23
CA GLY A 124 2.42 12.37 2.36
C GLY A 124 3.54 11.41 2.76
N VAL A 125 4.08 10.63 1.83
CA VAL A 125 5.25 9.78 2.10
C VAL A 125 6.50 10.60 1.86
N GLU A 126 7.06 11.14 2.94
CA GLU A 126 8.22 12.05 2.91
C GLU A 126 9.56 11.31 2.96
N GLN A 127 9.56 10.04 3.40
CA GLN A 127 10.78 9.27 3.59
C GLN A 127 10.99 8.31 2.42
N VAL A 128 11.64 8.81 1.38
CA VAL A 128 11.87 8.10 0.13
C VAL A 128 13.36 7.84 -0.06
N PHE A 129 13.73 6.62 -0.42
CA PHE A 129 15.11 6.20 -0.61
C PHE A 129 15.28 5.54 -1.97
N ALA A 130 16.43 5.76 -2.61
CA ALA A 130 16.84 5.08 -3.84
C ALA A 130 18.00 4.15 -3.52
N MET A 131 17.71 2.84 -3.39
CA MET A 131 18.73 1.82 -3.07
C MET A 131 18.33 0.47 -3.65
N ARG A 132 19.28 -0.21 -4.29
CA ARG A 132 19.04 -1.52 -4.92
C ARG A 132 18.79 -2.65 -3.91
N ASP A 133 19.43 -2.56 -2.75
CA ASP A 133 19.26 -3.52 -1.66
C ASP A 133 18.59 -2.83 -0.46
N PRO A 134 17.32 -3.12 -0.16
CA PRO A 134 16.62 -2.54 0.98
C PRO A 134 16.95 -3.20 2.32
N ALA A 135 17.75 -4.28 2.35
CA ALA A 135 18.05 -5.01 3.58
C ALA A 135 18.70 -4.15 4.68
N PRO A 136 19.63 -3.22 4.39
CA PRO A 136 20.18 -2.34 5.42
C PRO A 136 19.12 -1.50 6.11
N LEU A 137 18.20 -0.89 5.36
CA LEU A 137 17.11 -0.08 5.92
C LEU A 137 16.19 -0.93 6.79
N LEU A 138 15.77 -2.10 6.32
CA LEU A 138 14.87 -2.98 7.08
C LEU A 138 15.47 -3.47 8.40
N ARG A 139 16.80 -3.64 8.47
CA ARG A 139 17.50 -4.04 9.69
C ARG A 139 17.54 -2.96 10.77
N GLU A 140 17.46 -1.69 10.38
CA GLU A 140 17.46 -0.57 11.34
C GLU A 140 16.05 -0.26 11.88
N LEU A 141 14.99 -0.80 11.25
CA LEU A 141 13.62 -0.54 11.69
C LEU A 141 13.23 -1.38 12.90
N PRO A 142 12.69 -0.77 13.97
CA PRO A 142 12.34 -1.46 15.20
C PRO A 142 11.02 -2.23 15.07
N GLY A 143 10.91 -3.33 15.78
CA GLY A 143 9.65 -4.05 15.91
C GLY A 143 9.19 -4.76 14.63
N ARG A 144 7.89 -5.04 14.55
CA ARG A 144 7.28 -5.80 13.46
C ARG A 144 6.39 -4.89 12.61
N GLY A 145 6.93 -4.29 11.58
CA GLY A 145 6.19 -3.48 10.63
C GLY A 145 5.52 -4.27 9.51
N ARG A 146 5.29 -3.59 8.37
CA ARG A 146 4.67 -4.15 7.18
C ARG A 146 5.49 -3.84 5.94
N ILE A 147 5.51 -4.78 5.00
CA ILE A 147 6.16 -4.59 3.71
C ILE A 147 5.10 -4.68 2.61
N LEU A 148 5.09 -3.68 1.74
CA LEU A 148 4.31 -3.67 0.51
C LEU A 148 5.30 -3.75 -0.66
N ARG A 149 5.16 -4.78 -1.48
CA ARG A 149 6.06 -5.05 -2.60
C ARG A 149 5.37 -4.79 -3.93
N PHE A 150 6.01 -4.01 -4.78
CA PHE A 150 5.53 -3.62 -6.10
C PHE A 150 6.53 -4.04 -7.19
N GLY A 151 6.00 -4.60 -8.26
CA GLY A 151 6.81 -5.05 -9.38
C GLY A 151 7.83 -6.12 -8.97
N LYS A 152 9.04 -6.00 -9.53
CA LYS A 152 10.15 -6.96 -9.30
C LYS A 152 11.07 -6.53 -8.15
N ALA A 153 10.59 -5.73 -7.20
CA ALA A 153 11.41 -5.31 -6.07
C ALA A 153 12.03 -6.51 -5.35
N PRO A 154 13.32 -6.47 -4.97
CA PRO A 154 13.93 -7.49 -4.15
C PRO A 154 13.24 -7.52 -2.77
N LEU A 155 13.00 -8.73 -2.27
CA LEU A 155 12.44 -8.93 -0.95
C LEU A 155 13.51 -9.57 -0.05
N PRO A 156 14.14 -8.81 0.83
CA PRO A 156 15.06 -9.35 1.82
C PRO A 156 14.36 -10.29 2.79
N GLU A 157 15.10 -11.23 3.35
CA GLU A 157 14.61 -12.08 4.42
C GLU A 157 14.24 -11.22 5.63
N CYS A 158 12.97 -11.25 6.01
CA CYS A 158 12.40 -10.44 7.08
C CYS A 158 11.19 -11.15 7.68
N PRO A 159 11.03 -11.18 9.03
CA PRO A 159 9.89 -11.79 9.68
C PRO A 159 8.59 -10.96 9.60
N CYS A 160 8.61 -9.88 8.84
CA CYS A 160 7.45 -8.98 8.69
C CYS A 160 6.43 -9.55 7.70
N PRO A 161 5.13 -9.33 7.93
CA PRO A 161 4.12 -9.62 6.93
C PRO A 161 4.36 -8.82 5.66
N VAL A 162 4.24 -9.51 4.51
CA VAL A 162 4.44 -8.94 3.18
C VAL A 162 3.14 -9.04 2.40
N TRP A 163 2.71 -7.94 1.83
CA TRP A 163 1.73 -7.90 0.77
C TRP A 163 2.45 -7.58 -0.55
N SER A 164 2.04 -8.22 -1.62
CA SER A 164 2.60 -7.96 -2.95
C SER A 164 1.51 -7.53 -3.90
N ASP A 165 1.77 -6.42 -4.58
CA ASP A 165 0.91 -6.00 -5.66
C ASP A 165 0.99 -7.00 -6.81
N ARG A 166 -0.18 -7.43 -7.29
CA ARG A 166 -0.31 -8.31 -8.44
C ARG A 166 -1.02 -7.55 -9.53
N ALA A 167 -0.48 -7.62 -10.74
CA ALA A 167 -1.19 -7.09 -11.91
C ALA A 167 -2.60 -7.69 -11.96
N PRO A 168 -3.63 -6.89 -12.18
CA PRO A 168 -4.98 -7.40 -12.29
C PRO A 168 -5.07 -8.34 -13.49
N ARG A 169 -5.79 -9.42 -13.33
CA ARG A 169 -6.17 -10.26 -14.45
C ARG A 169 -7.26 -9.55 -15.23
N ILE A 170 -7.01 -9.34 -16.51
CA ILE A 170 -7.92 -8.59 -17.36
C ILE A 170 -8.51 -9.53 -18.38
N GLU A 171 -9.82 -9.74 -18.33
CA GLU A 171 -10.60 -10.45 -19.35
C GLU A 171 -11.46 -9.47 -20.12
N ARG A 172 -11.44 -9.54 -21.46
CA ARG A 172 -12.23 -8.67 -22.32
C ARG A 172 -13.65 -9.18 -22.38
N THR A 173 -14.55 -8.55 -21.66
CA THR A 173 -15.99 -8.80 -21.75
C THR A 173 -16.69 -7.49 -22.11
N ALA A 174 -17.53 -7.50 -23.13
CA ALA A 174 -18.35 -6.34 -23.46
C ALA A 174 -19.60 -6.37 -22.58
N LEU A 175 -19.71 -5.42 -21.67
CA LEU A 175 -20.93 -5.19 -20.88
C LEU A 175 -21.43 -3.76 -21.16
N PRO A 176 -22.73 -3.54 -21.38
CA PRO A 176 -23.28 -2.19 -21.50
C PRO A 176 -23.20 -1.46 -20.16
N ASP A 177 -22.93 -0.16 -20.19
CA ASP A 177 -22.94 0.78 -19.05
C ASP A 177 -21.90 0.55 -17.97
N THR A 178 -20.79 -0.07 -18.27
CA THR A 178 -19.80 -0.37 -17.26
C THR A 178 -18.43 0.23 -17.52
N ALA A 179 -17.72 0.18 -16.56
CA ALA A 179 -16.51 0.74 -16.12
C ALA A 179 -15.27 0.35 -16.90
N VAL A 180 -14.38 1.24 -16.86
CA VAL A 180 -13.00 1.10 -17.29
C VAL A 180 -12.20 0.56 -16.13
N LEU A 181 -11.51 -0.56 -16.34
CA LEU A 181 -10.57 -1.10 -15.37
C LEU A 181 -9.16 -0.62 -15.69
N TRP A 182 -8.46 -0.29 -14.65
CA TRP A 182 -7.03 -0.04 -14.72
C TRP A 182 -6.26 -1.34 -14.81
N ALA A 183 -5.24 -1.32 -15.62
CA ALA A 183 -4.31 -2.42 -15.67
C ALA A 183 -2.88 -1.91 -15.47
N HIS A 184 -2.09 -2.73 -14.82
CA HIS A 184 -0.66 -2.49 -14.77
C HIS A 184 -0.08 -2.53 -16.20
N PRO A 185 0.88 -1.67 -16.53
CA PRO A 185 1.49 -1.61 -17.86
C PRO A 185 1.98 -2.96 -18.40
N ASP A 186 2.46 -3.85 -17.53
CA ASP A 186 2.91 -5.20 -17.90
C ASP A 186 1.78 -6.12 -18.40
N ALA A 187 0.52 -5.78 -18.13
CA ALA A 187 -0.65 -6.57 -18.56
C ALA A 187 -1.21 -6.10 -19.89
N LEU A 188 -0.67 -5.03 -20.46
CA LEU A 188 -1.14 -4.38 -21.67
C LEU A 188 -0.01 -4.21 -22.68
N PRO A 189 -0.28 -4.21 -23.99
CA PRO A 189 0.65 -3.66 -24.95
C PRO A 189 0.79 -2.17 -24.60
N ALA A 190 1.80 -1.87 -23.82
CA ALA A 190 1.99 -0.57 -23.23
C ALA A 190 2.56 0.39 -24.26
N ASP A 191 1.89 1.51 -24.41
CA ASP A 191 2.57 2.75 -24.71
C ASP A 191 2.93 3.33 -23.34
N ASP A 192 4.19 3.58 -23.07
CA ASP A 192 4.76 4.49 -22.08
C ASP A 192 4.86 4.08 -20.60
N GLY A 193 4.56 2.88 -20.18
CA GLY A 193 4.78 2.44 -18.78
C GLY A 193 3.94 3.17 -17.72
N ALA A 194 2.94 3.96 -18.12
CA ALA A 194 2.02 4.68 -17.23
C ALA A 194 0.76 3.88 -16.93
N ASP A 195 -0.02 4.35 -15.97
CA ASP A 195 -1.38 3.86 -15.75
C ASP A 195 -2.20 4.02 -17.03
N VAL A 196 -2.89 2.97 -17.45
CA VAL A 196 -3.67 2.97 -18.68
C VAL A 196 -5.15 2.85 -18.38
N VAL A 197 -5.94 3.74 -18.96
CA VAL A 197 -7.41 3.74 -18.89
C VAL A 197 -7.96 3.08 -20.14
N TYR A 198 -8.76 2.04 -19.99
CA TYR A 198 -9.50 1.45 -21.08
C TYR A 198 -10.86 2.12 -21.22
N ALA A 199 -10.93 3.12 -22.08
CA ALA A 199 -12.21 3.75 -22.40
C ALA A 199 -13.08 2.82 -23.26
N GLY A 200 -14.28 2.54 -22.82
CA GLY A 200 -15.32 1.87 -23.60
C GLY A 200 -15.24 0.35 -23.72
N GLN A 201 -14.36 -0.31 -23.00
CA GLN A 201 -14.32 -1.77 -22.91
C GLN A 201 -14.23 -2.23 -21.47
N ILE A 202 -15.18 -3.03 -21.07
CA ILE A 202 -15.14 -3.67 -19.78
C ILE A 202 -14.24 -4.87 -19.86
N ILE A 203 -13.44 -4.95 -18.86
CA ILE A 203 -12.61 -6.08 -18.60
C ILE A 203 -12.97 -6.56 -17.22
N ILE A 204 -14.00 -7.39 -17.12
CA ILE A 204 -14.36 -8.08 -15.89
C ILE A 204 -14.09 -9.55 -16.14
N GLY A 205 -13.11 -10.10 -15.44
CA GLY A 205 -13.04 -11.53 -15.21
C GLY A 205 -13.95 -11.89 -14.05
N GLU A 206 -14.46 -13.10 -13.98
CA GLU A 206 -15.18 -13.62 -12.81
C GLU A 206 -14.34 -13.47 -11.52
N ASP A 207 -13.02 -13.44 -11.65
CA ASP A 207 -12.05 -13.26 -10.57
C ASP A 207 -11.66 -11.80 -10.31
N THR A 208 -12.29 -10.83 -10.98
CA THR A 208 -11.94 -9.41 -10.80
C THR A 208 -12.71 -8.83 -9.60
N PRO A 209 -12.05 -8.60 -8.47
CA PRO A 209 -12.73 -8.21 -7.23
C PRO A 209 -13.14 -6.73 -7.20
N LEU A 210 -12.73 -5.94 -8.19
CA LEU A 210 -13.00 -4.51 -8.27
C LEU A 210 -13.68 -4.16 -9.58
N VAL A 211 -14.82 -3.48 -9.48
CA VAL A 211 -15.52 -2.88 -10.62
C VAL A 211 -15.65 -1.39 -10.38
N LEU A 212 -15.20 -0.59 -11.32
CA LEU A 212 -15.26 0.86 -11.27
C LEU A 212 -16.35 1.36 -12.22
N GLY A 213 -17.24 2.21 -11.73
CA GLY A 213 -18.32 2.83 -12.50
C GLY A 213 -17.82 3.99 -13.37
N ALA A 214 -18.66 4.46 -14.28
CA ALA A 214 -18.40 5.64 -15.10
C ALA A 214 -18.07 6.85 -14.21
N GLY A 215 -17.07 7.63 -14.59
CA GLY A 215 -16.54 8.77 -13.82
C GLY A 215 -15.44 8.39 -12.82
N LEU A 216 -15.14 7.10 -12.65
CA LEU A 216 -14.04 6.60 -11.82
C LEU A 216 -12.92 5.99 -12.68
N GLU A 217 -12.94 6.31 -13.97
CA GLU A 217 -11.89 5.93 -14.91
C GLU A 217 -10.55 6.45 -14.38
N GLY A 218 -9.63 5.55 -14.21
CA GLY A 218 -8.34 5.91 -13.69
C GLY A 218 -8.19 5.82 -12.17
N CYS A 219 -9.17 5.33 -11.47
CA CYS A 219 -9.07 5.08 -10.03
C CYS A 219 -8.75 3.62 -9.74
N TRP A 220 -8.31 3.33 -8.52
CA TRP A 220 -8.05 1.97 -8.08
C TRP A 220 -8.31 1.79 -6.59
N LEU A 221 -8.67 0.57 -6.19
CA LEU A 221 -8.65 0.10 -4.81
C LEU A 221 -8.12 -1.34 -4.76
N HIS A 222 -7.34 -1.64 -3.76
CA HIS A 222 -6.88 -3.01 -3.50
C HIS A 222 -7.83 -3.71 -2.53
N THR A 223 -8.78 -4.47 -3.03
CA THR A 223 -9.78 -5.16 -2.20
C THR A 223 -9.19 -6.17 -1.21
N GLY A 224 -7.99 -6.68 -1.49
CA GLY A 224 -7.23 -7.58 -0.60
C GLY A 224 -6.26 -6.88 0.35
N LEU A 225 -6.22 -5.52 0.37
CA LEU A 225 -5.34 -4.75 1.23
C LEU A 225 -6.18 -3.72 2.00
N THR A 226 -6.51 -4.05 3.23
CA THR A 226 -7.32 -3.20 4.12
C THR A 226 -6.49 -2.67 5.27
N PRO A 227 -6.98 -1.67 6.04
CA PRO A 227 -6.30 -1.20 7.25
C PRO A 227 -5.99 -2.29 8.26
N ASP A 228 -6.75 -3.39 8.28
CA ASP A 228 -6.50 -4.53 9.18
C ASP A 228 -5.17 -5.23 8.91
N PHE A 229 -4.67 -5.22 7.67
CA PHE A 229 -3.33 -5.74 7.36
C PHE A 229 -2.23 -5.03 8.17
N PHE A 230 -2.44 -3.78 8.51
CA PHE A 230 -1.48 -2.94 9.24
C PHE A 230 -1.62 -3.01 10.76
N MET A 231 -2.45 -3.94 11.28
CA MET A 231 -2.61 -4.16 12.71
C MET A 231 -1.82 -5.36 13.18
N ASN A 232 -1.05 -5.21 14.26
CA ASN A 232 -0.45 -6.30 14.99
C ASN A 232 -1.46 -6.85 16.00
N GLU A 233 -1.63 -8.15 16.03
CA GLU A 233 -2.54 -8.81 16.98
C GLU A 233 -1.77 -9.67 17.97
N ARG A 234 -2.14 -9.55 19.24
CA ARG A 234 -1.64 -10.38 20.34
C ARG A 234 -2.80 -10.93 21.14
N LEU A 235 -2.76 -12.24 21.39
CA LEU A 235 -3.69 -12.92 22.29
C LEU A 235 -2.92 -13.38 23.54
N ALA A 236 -3.39 -12.97 24.71
CA ALA A 236 -2.91 -13.45 25.99
C ALA A 236 -4.03 -14.27 26.69
N LEU A 237 -3.67 -15.42 27.21
CA LEU A 237 -4.57 -16.28 27.96
C LEU A 237 -4.10 -16.38 29.40
N SER A 238 -5.03 -16.38 30.35
CA SER A 238 -4.75 -16.53 31.79
C SER A 238 -5.75 -17.50 32.41
N ALA A 239 -5.29 -18.33 33.34
CA ALA A 239 -6.20 -19.10 34.18
C ALA A 239 -6.87 -18.15 35.18
N LEU A 240 -8.18 -18.30 35.37
CA LEU A 240 -8.89 -17.60 36.44
C LEU A 240 -8.57 -18.29 37.76
N LYS A 241 -8.17 -17.51 38.78
CA LYS A 241 -8.12 -18.01 40.13
C LYS A 241 -9.56 -18.22 40.61
N LEU A 242 -9.98 -19.44 40.72
CA LEU A 242 -11.21 -19.75 41.44
C LEU A 242 -11.01 -19.35 42.90
N GLU A 243 -11.67 -18.29 43.35
CA GLU A 243 -11.74 -18.00 44.77
C GLU A 243 -12.50 -19.19 45.43
N SER A 244 -11.79 -19.88 46.30
CA SER A 244 -12.31 -21.00 47.09
C SER A 244 -13.14 -20.50 48.26
#